data_7fc65e2065b0bec592c4b4cafd8a0d47
#
_entry.id   7fc65e2065b0bec592c4b4cafd8a0d47
#
_cell.length_a   1.000
_cell.length_b   1.000
_cell.length_c   1.000
_cell.angle_alpha   90.00
_cell.angle_beta   90.00
_cell.angle_gamma   90.00
#
_symmetry.space_group_name_H-M   'P 1'
#
loop_
_entity.id
_entity.type
_entity.pdbx_description
1 polymer ?
#
loop_
_entity_poly.entity_id
_entity_poly.type
_entity_poly.pdbx_seq_one_letter_code
_entity_poly.pdbx_strand_id
1 'polypeptide(L)'
;MAAHSSFPIAVPQDGLDTARDVLRRTFGHADFRGLQAEVIGEILAGRSALAVLPTGGGKSLCYQIPALVRPGLGLVVSPLIALMADQVSGLQQSGVAAEKLDSNTGLDTRGDIWRRIDRGTLDLLYLSTRRLDAAFDVGAPVVPAPCTCGHR
;
A
#
# COMPACT_ATOMS: atom_id res chain seq x y z
N MET A 1 -34.18 -2.45 7.34
CA MET A 1 -33.37 -1.76 8.35
C MET A 1 -32.24 -2.69 8.73
N ALA A 2 -31.04 -2.49 8.16
CA ALA A 2 -29.87 -3.28 8.50
C ALA A 2 -29.10 -2.54 9.60
N ALA A 3 -29.01 -3.16 10.78
CA ALA A 3 -28.27 -2.64 11.91
C ALA A 3 -26.77 -2.72 11.59
N HIS A 4 -26.12 -1.56 11.44
CA HIS A 4 -24.67 -1.48 11.46
C HIS A 4 -24.20 -1.81 12.87
N SER A 5 -23.72 -3.01 13.07
CA SER A 5 -23.00 -3.38 14.28
C SER A 5 -21.63 -2.72 14.23
N SER A 6 -21.52 -1.54 14.82
CA SER A 6 -20.25 -0.90 15.10
C SER A 6 -19.61 -1.61 16.29
N PHE A 7 -18.76 -2.58 16.05
CA PHE A 7 -17.83 -3.04 17.07
C PHE A 7 -16.74 -1.95 17.23
N PRO A 8 -16.60 -1.34 18.41
CA PRO A 8 -15.48 -0.43 18.67
C PRO A 8 -14.20 -1.26 18.79
N ILE A 9 -13.49 -1.38 17.70
CA ILE A 9 -12.21 -2.06 17.68
C ILE A 9 -11.18 -1.03 18.14
N ALA A 10 -10.54 -1.29 19.28
CA ALA A 10 -9.45 -0.47 19.78
C ALA A 10 -8.28 -0.53 18.78
N VAL A 11 -8.18 0.50 17.94
CA VAL A 11 -7.01 0.73 17.10
C VAL A 11 -5.89 1.22 18.02
N PRO A 12 -4.66 0.67 17.95
CA PRO A 12 -3.55 1.19 18.73
C PRO A 12 -3.36 2.67 18.38
N GLN A 13 -3.57 3.56 19.35
CA GLN A 13 -3.48 5.02 19.17
C GLN A 13 -2.09 5.39 18.65
N ASP A 14 -1.04 4.78 19.19
CA ASP A 14 0.35 5.01 18.77
C ASP A 14 0.59 4.72 17.28
N GLY A 15 -0.08 3.70 16.72
CA GLY A 15 0.02 3.36 15.30
C GLY A 15 -0.62 4.41 14.39
N LEU A 16 -1.78 4.95 14.79
CA LEU A 16 -2.45 5.99 14.03
C LEU A 16 -1.73 7.34 14.11
N ASP A 17 -1.11 7.66 15.23
CA ASP A 17 -0.34 8.89 15.38
C ASP A 17 0.91 8.84 14.49
N THR A 18 1.62 7.69 14.47
CA THR A 18 2.71 7.44 13.52
C THR A 18 2.24 7.57 12.07
N ALA A 19 1.07 7.01 11.75
CA ALA A 19 0.48 7.10 10.42
C ALA A 19 0.13 8.54 10.01
N ARG A 20 -0.35 9.37 10.96
CA ARG A 20 -0.58 10.81 10.73
C ARG A 20 0.73 11.56 10.47
N ASP A 21 1.78 11.21 11.17
CA ASP A 21 3.09 11.81 10.95
C ASP A 21 3.64 11.48 9.56
N VAL A 22 3.50 10.23 9.10
CA VAL A 22 3.83 9.82 7.73
C VAL A 22 2.98 10.59 6.72
N LEU A 23 1.66 10.70 6.96
CA LEU A 23 0.75 11.45 6.10
C LEU A 23 1.21 12.90 5.90
N ARG A 24 1.60 13.57 6.99
CA ARG A 24 2.05 14.97 6.96
C ARG A 24 3.40 15.14 6.29
N ARG A 25 4.38 14.33 6.70
CA ARG A 25 5.78 14.48 6.25
C ARG A 25 6.00 14.01 4.83
N THR A 26 5.37 12.91 4.44
CA THR A 26 5.60 12.28 3.13
C THR A 26 4.61 12.77 2.08
N PHE A 27 3.33 12.93 2.46
CA PHE A 27 2.27 13.25 1.50
C PHE A 27 1.73 14.69 1.61
N GLY A 28 2.17 15.46 2.60
CA GLY A 28 1.80 16.86 2.76
C GLY A 28 0.34 17.11 3.15
N HIS A 29 -0.38 16.11 3.63
CA HIS A 29 -1.76 16.24 4.07
C HIS A 29 -1.84 16.45 5.59
N ALA A 30 -2.72 17.35 6.02
CA ALA A 30 -2.85 17.70 7.45
C ALA A 30 -3.48 16.58 8.27
N ASP A 31 -4.49 15.88 7.74
CA ASP A 31 -5.18 14.78 8.42
C ASP A 31 -5.88 13.83 7.41
N PHE A 32 -6.31 12.68 7.89
CA PHE A 32 -7.06 11.69 7.13
C PHE A 32 -8.46 12.21 6.76
N ARG A 33 -9.01 11.68 5.67
CA ARG A 33 -10.34 12.04 5.18
C ARG A 33 -11.26 10.81 5.16
N GLY A 34 -12.54 11.03 5.49
CA GLY A 34 -13.55 9.97 5.47
C GLY A 34 -13.11 8.73 6.24
N LEU A 35 -13.17 7.56 5.60
CA LEU A 35 -12.87 6.26 6.20
C LEU A 35 -11.36 5.90 6.22
N GLN A 36 -10.47 6.80 5.79
CA GLN A 36 -9.04 6.48 5.70
C GLN A 36 -8.44 6.07 7.05
N ALA A 37 -8.75 6.79 8.12
CA ALA A 37 -8.24 6.49 9.47
C ALA A 37 -8.70 5.11 9.96
N GLU A 38 -9.95 4.74 9.69
CA GLU A 38 -10.49 3.43 10.07
C GLU A 38 -9.79 2.31 9.31
N VAL A 39 -9.69 2.43 7.98
CA VAL A 39 -9.03 1.42 7.13
C VAL A 39 -7.56 1.25 7.50
N ILE A 40 -6.84 2.35 7.68
CA ILE A 40 -5.43 2.35 8.08
C ILE A 40 -5.28 1.70 9.46
N GLY A 41 -6.14 2.03 10.41
CA GLY A 41 -6.14 1.46 11.74
C GLY A 41 -6.35 -0.06 11.74
N GLU A 42 -7.28 -0.58 10.93
CA GLU A 42 -7.49 -2.02 10.75
C GLU A 42 -6.21 -2.73 10.26
N ILE A 43 -5.57 -2.16 9.24
CA ILE A 43 -4.36 -2.74 8.67
C ILE A 43 -3.19 -2.68 9.67
N LEU A 44 -3.01 -1.57 10.39
CA LEU A 44 -1.98 -1.43 11.42
C LEU A 44 -2.19 -2.40 12.59
N ALA A 45 -3.43 -2.71 12.90
CA ALA A 45 -3.78 -3.73 13.89
C ALA A 45 -3.60 -5.19 13.39
N GLY A 46 -3.09 -5.37 12.16
CA GLY A 46 -2.85 -6.69 11.56
C GLY A 46 -4.10 -7.36 11.01
N ARG A 47 -5.19 -6.63 10.85
CA ARG A 47 -6.44 -7.14 10.29
C ARG A 47 -6.58 -6.83 8.80
N SER A 48 -7.40 -7.61 8.11
CA SER A 48 -7.78 -7.34 6.72
C SER A 48 -8.92 -6.34 6.67
N ALA A 49 -8.90 -5.45 5.66
CA ALA A 49 -9.94 -4.48 5.43
C ALA A 49 -10.40 -4.50 3.97
N LEU A 50 -11.70 -4.38 3.75
CA LEU A 50 -12.29 -4.12 2.45
C LEU A 50 -12.82 -2.68 2.44
N ALA A 51 -12.18 -1.81 1.65
CA ALA A 51 -12.57 -0.41 1.56
C ALA A 51 -13.14 -0.09 0.17
N VAL A 52 -14.39 0.36 0.14
CA VAL A 52 -15.04 0.88 -1.07
C VAL A 52 -15.14 2.39 -0.95
N LEU A 53 -14.32 3.09 -1.71
CA LEU A 53 -14.20 4.55 -1.66
C LEU A 53 -14.45 5.14 -3.05
N PRO A 54 -15.07 6.33 -3.14
CA PRO A 54 -15.31 7.00 -4.42
C PRO A 54 -14.00 7.37 -5.11
N THR A 55 -14.07 7.65 -6.40
CA THR A 55 -12.91 8.17 -7.17
C THR A 55 -12.46 9.50 -6.56
N GLY A 56 -11.14 9.67 -6.37
CA GLY A 56 -10.59 10.83 -5.68
C GLY A 56 -10.62 10.75 -4.15
N GLY A 57 -11.19 9.69 -3.55
CA GLY A 57 -11.27 9.49 -2.10
C GLY A 57 -9.95 9.12 -1.40
N GLY A 58 -8.80 9.22 -2.09
CA GLY A 58 -7.50 8.97 -1.49
C GLY A 58 -7.25 7.49 -1.13
N LYS A 59 -7.78 6.56 -1.93
CA LYS A 59 -7.62 5.11 -1.75
C LYS A 59 -6.17 4.67 -1.60
N SER A 60 -5.25 5.30 -2.33
CA SER A 60 -3.84 4.96 -2.33
C SER A 60 -3.21 5.09 -0.95
N LEU A 61 -3.57 6.13 -0.20
CA LEU A 61 -3.06 6.36 1.16
C LEU A 61 -3.44 5.24 2.14
N CYS A 62 -4.59 4.58 1.92
CA CYS A 62 -5.06 3.51 2.79
C CYS A 62 -4.13 2.27 2.81
N TYR A 63 -3.31 2.08 1.78
CA TYR A 63 -2.32 0.99 1.74
C TYR A 63 -0.87 1.51 1.75
N GLN A 64 -0.61 2.69 1.20
CA GLN A 64 0.73 3.27 1.19
C GLN A 64 1.21 3.62 2.61
N ILE A 65 0.37 4.27 3.40
CA ILE A 65 0.75 4.66 4.78
C ILE A 65 1.02 3.45 5.67
N PRO A 66 0.15 2.43 5.75
CA PRO A 66 0.47 1.24 6.53
C PRO A 66 1.75 0.53 6.09
N ALA A 67 2.06 0.52 4.79
CA ALA A 67 3.29 -0.05 4.27
C ALA A 67 4.54 0.70 4.76
N LEU A 68 4.45 2.04 4.95
CA LEU A 68 5.54 2.87 5.46
C LEU A 68 5.66 2.85 7.00
N VAL A 69 4.58 2.50 7.70
CA VAL A 69 4.57 2.42 9.18
C VAL A 69 5.01 1.04 9.67
N ARG A 70 4.62 -0.02 8.96
CA ARG A 70 4.93 -1.40 9.34
C ARG A 70 6.31 -1.79 8.83
N PRO A 71 7.07 -2.61 9.60
CA PRO A 71 8.32 -3.17 9.09
C PRO A 71 8.06 -4.15 7.95
N GLY A 72 8.96 -4.16 6.98
CA GLY A 72 8.93 -5.07 5.83
C GLY A 72 8.56 -4.38 4.53
N LEU A 73 8.31 -5.17 3.49
CA LEU A 73 7.96 -4.71 2.15
C LEU A 73 6.44 -4.67 1.96
N GLY A 74 5.90 -3.53 1.54
CA GLY A 74 4.52 -3.42 1.10
C GLY A 74 4.35 -3.92 -0.34
N LEU A 75 3.46 -4.89 -0.57
CA LEU A 75 3.11 -5.37 -1.90
C LEU A 75 1.77 -4.81 -2.36
N VAL A 76 1.77 -4.19 -3.54
CA VAL A 76 0.55 -3.66 -4.17
C VAL A 76 0.31 -4.40 -5.49
N VAL A 77 -0.80 -5.09 -5.59
CA VAL A 77 -1.18 -5.78 -6.83
C VAL A 77 -2.20 -4.96 -7.60
N SER A 78 -1.88 -4.59 -8.83
CA SER A 78 -2.76 -3.79 -9.69
C SER A 78 -2.83 -4.36 -11.12
N PRO A 79 -4.00 -4.41 -11.74
CA PRO A 79 -4.14 -4.76 -13.16
C PRO A 79 -3.76 -3.62 -14.11
N LEU A 80 -3.62 -2.38 -13.61
CA LEU A 80 -3.44 -1.17 -14.40
C LEU A 80 -1.96 -0.73 -14.38
N ILE A 81 -1.20 -1.15 -15.38
CA ILE A 81 0.25 -0.87 -15.47
C ILE A 81 0.54 0.64 -15.53
N ALA A 82 -0.25 1.42 -16.28
CA ALA A 82 -0.07 2.87 -16.35
C ALA A 82 -0.25 3.53 -14.99
N LEU A 83 -1.30 3.16 -14.26
CA LEU A 83 -1.55 3.67 -12.91
C LEU A 83 -0.41 3.31 -11.95
N MET A 84 0.17 2.11 -12.07
CA MET A 84 1.32 1.70 -11.25
C MET A 84 2.53 2.63 -11.48
N ALA A 85 2.80 3.00 -12.73
CA ALA A 85 3.90 3.89 -13.07
C ALA A 85 3.72 5.28 -12.43
N ASP A 86 2.52 5.85 -12.52
CA ASP A 86 2.19 7.14 -11.91
C ASP A 86 2.29 7.09 -10.38
N GLN A 87 1.78 6.02 -9.74
CA GLN A 87 1.84 5.83 -8.29
C GLN A 87 3.30 5.71 -7.80
N VAL A 88 4.12 4.91 -8.48
CA VAL A 88 5.54 4.73 -8.13
C VAL A 88 6.31 6.04 -8.32
N SER A 89 6.09 6.75 -9.43
CA SER A 89 6.72 8.05 -9.66
C SER A 89 6.37 9.07 -8.57
N GLY A 90 5.11 9.17 -8.19
CA GLY A 90 4.67 10.05 -7.10
C GLY A 90 5.29 9.69 -5.74
N LEU A 91 5.40 8.41 -5.42
CA LEU A 91 6.04 7.94 -4.19
C LEU A 91 7.54 8.27 -4.17
N GLN A 92 8.25 8.01 -5.28
CA GLN A 92 9.67 8.34 -5.41
C GLN A 92 9.94 9.84 -5.26
N GLN A 93 9.09 10.70 -5.84
CA GLN A 93 9.15 12.15 -5.66
C GLN A 93 8.93 12.57 -4.20
N SER A 94 8.18 11.80 -3.44
CA SER A 94 7.97 12.01 -1.99
C SER A 94 9.06 11.37 -1.12
N GLY A 95 10.14 10.83 -1.73
CA GLY A 95 11.26 10.21 -1.03
C GLY A 95 11.02 8.77 -0.55
N VAL A 96 9.95 8.12 -1.02
CA VAL A 96 9.64 6.73 -0.69
C VAL A 96 10.34 5.78 -1.66
N ALA A 97 10.96 4.74 -1.13
CA ALA A 97 11.62 3.70 -1.92
C ALA A 97 10.58 2.75 -2.52
N ALA A 98 10.02 3.11 -3.67
CA ALA A 98 9.00 2.34 -4.38
C ALA A 98 9.49 1.88 -5.75
N GLU A 99 9.08 0.69 -6.17
CA GLU A 99 9.36 0.13 -7.50
C GLU A 99 8.13 -0.57 -8.08
N LYS A 100 8.15 -0.82 -9.39
CA LYS A 100 7.14 -1.64 -10.05
C LYS A 100 7.76 -2.82 -10.78
N LEU A 101 7.03 -3.92 -10.82
CA LEU A 101 7.39 -5.12 -11.56
C LEU A 101 6.22 -5.50 -12.47
N ASP A 102 6.37 -5.22 -13.75
CA ASP A 102 5.39 -5.52 -14.79
C ASP A 102 6.01 -6.35 -15.94
N SER A 103 5.24 -6.61 -16.98
CA SER A 103 5.71 -7.37 -18.15
C SER A 103 6.84 -6.67 -18.92
N ASN A 104 6.97 -5.36 -18.77
CA ASN A 104 7.95 -4.53 -19.49
C ASN A 104 9.24 -4.32 -18.67
N THR A 105 9.28 -4.78 -17.42
CA THR A 105 10.46 -4.66 -16.57
C THR A 105 11.59 -5.55 -17.08
N GLY A 106 12.71 -4.94 -17.47
CA GLY A 106 13.90 -5.64 -17.97
C GLY A 106 14.57 -6.52 -16.92
N LEU A 107 15.41 -7.47 -17.36
CA LEU A 107 16.08 -8.43 -16.48
C LEU A 107 17.02 -7.74 -15.48
N ASP A 108 17.79 -6.74 -15.92
CA ASP A 108 18.72 -6.01 -15.05
C ASP A 108 17.97 -5.27 -13.93
N THR A 109 16.90 -4.55 -14.31
CA THR A 109 16.03 -3.85 -13.34
C THR A 109 15.41 -4.81 -12.34
N ARG A 110 15.00 -5.99 -12.78
CA ARG A 110 14.47 -7.04 -11.89
C ARG A 110 15.53 -7.48 -10.88
N GLY A 111 16.77 -7.73 -11.36
CA GLY A 111 17.88 -8.07 -10.47
C GLY A 111 18.16 -6.99 -9.42
N ASP A 112 18.05 -5.72 -9.79
CA ASP A 112 18.21 -4.60 -8.87
C ASP A 112 17.08 -4.55 -7.83
N ILE A 113 15.82 -4.75 -8.25
CA ILE A 113 14.67 -4.80 -7.35
C ILE A 113 14.86 -5.90 -6.30
N TRP A 114 15.25 -7.12 -6.72
CA TRP A 114 15.48 -8.23 -5.81
C TRP A 114 16.60 -7.93 -4.81
N ARG A 115 17.72 -7.36 -5.26
CA ARG A 115 18.80 -6.95 -4.36
C ARG A 115 18.37 -5.90 -3.33
N ARG A 116 17.47 -4.99 -3.71
CA ARG A 116 16.91 -3.99 -2.78
C ARG A 116 15.96 -4.60 -1.77
N ILE A 117 15.18 -5.60 -2.19
CA ILE A 117 14.31 -6.36 -1.30
C ILE A 117 15.15 -7.11 -0.26
N ASP A 118 16.17 -7.85 -0.70
CA ASP A 118 17.06 -8.62 0.19
C ASP A 118 17.80 -7.72 1.20
N ARG A 119 18.11 -6.50 0.81
CA ARG A 119 18.75 -5.51 1.70
C ARG A 119 17.76 -4.76 2.60
N GLY A 120 16.46 -4.95 2.43
CA GLY A 120 15.43 -4.20 3.16
C GLY A 120 15.43 -2.70 2.82
N THR A 121 15.81 -2.32 1.60
CA THR A 121 15.89 -0.93 1.15
C THR A 121 14.76 -0.53 0.19
N LEU A 122 13.70 -1.32 0.14
CA LEU A 122 12.51 -1.08 -0.64
C LEU A 122 11.29 -1.07 0.28
N ASP A 123 10.51 0.01 0.23
CA ASP A 123 9.31 0.17 1.06
C ASP A 123 8.07 -0.42 0.40
N LEU A 124 7.90 -0.19 -0.92
CA LEU A 124 6.75 -0.65 -1.69
C LEU A 124 7.16 -1.26 -3.03
N LEU A 125 6.52 -2.39 -3.36
CA LEU A 125 6.62 -3.00 -4.68
C LEU A 125 5.23 -3.14 -5.30
N TYR A 126 5.05 -2.53 -6.46
CA TYR A 126 3.85 -2.67 -7.28
C TYR A 126 4.01 -3.82 -8.27
N LEU A 127 3.08 -4.74 -8.27
CA LEU A 127 3.06 -5.91 -9.14
C LEU A 127 1.88 -5.87 -10.08
N SER A 128 2.11 -6.16 -11.36
CA SER A 128 0.99 -6.48 -12.25
C SER A 128 0.41 -7.86 -11.91
N THR A 129 -0.89 -8.05 -12.14
CA THR A 129 -1.57 -9.33 -11.87
C THR A 129 -0.92 -10.53 -12.57
N ARG A 130 -0.28 -10.30 -13.73
CA ARG A 130 0.45 -11.34 -14.49
C ARG A 130 1.79 -11.74 -13.84
N ARG A 131 2.25 -11.04 -12.82
CA ARG A 131 3.52 -11.29 -12.13
C ARG A 131 3.35 -11.74 -10.68
N LEU A 132 2.11 -12.06 -10.29
CA LEU A 132 1.85 -12.55 -8.93
C LEU A 132 2.68 -13.81 -8.60
N ASP A 133 2.85 -14.71 -9.56
CA ASP A 133 3.60 -15.95 -9.37
C ASP A 133 5.07 -15.68 -8.95
N ALA A 134 5.66 -14.61 -9.49
CA ALA A 134 7.05 -14.24 -9.16
C ALA A 134 7.21 -13.66 -7.74
N ALA A 135 6.14 -13.17 -7.11
CA ALA A 135 6.18 -12.61 -5.77
C ALA A 135 6.06 -13.68 -4.68
N PHE A 136 5.42 -14.80 -4.98
CA PHE A 136 5.29 -15.92 -4.04
C PHE A 136 6.61 -16.66 -3.82
N ASP A 137 7.52 -16.63 -4.80
CA ASP A 137 8.85 -17.27 -4.68
C ASP A 137 9.80 -16.53 -3.69
N VAL A 138 9.45 -15.32 -3.26
CA VAL A 138 10.36 -14.45 -2.48
C VAL A 138 10.15 -14.55 -0.97
N GLY A 139 9.10 -15.22 -0.51
CA GLY A 139 8.82 -15.35 0.93
C GLY A 139 8.59 -14.01 1.65
N ALA A 140 8.35 -12.93 0.89
CA ALA A 140 8.06 -11.62 1.45
C ALA A 140 6.76 -11.67 2.28
N PRO A 141 6.71 -11.05 3.46
CA PRO A 141 5.48 -10.92 4.20
C PRO A 141 4.49 -10.10 3.34
N VAL A 142 3.55 -10.81 2.74
CA VAL A 142 2.48 -10.19 1.95
C VAL A 142 1.58 -9.45 2.93
N VAL A 143 1.69 -8.13 2.97
CA VAL A 143 0.58 -7.30 3.46
C VAL A 143 -0.44 -7.32 2.33
N PRO A 144 -1.59 -8.01 2.47
CA PRO A 144 -2.58 -8.01 1.42
C PRO A 144 -3.08 -6.58 1.22
N ALA A 145 -2.61 -5.95 0.16
CA ALA A 145 -3.20 -4.72 -0.30
C ALA A 145 -4.63 -5.02 -0.78
N PRO A 146 -5.60 -4.18 -0.47
CA PRO A 146 -6.97 -4.38 -0.91
C PRO A 146 -7.00 -4.46 -2.44
N CYS A 147 -7.54 -5.54 -2.98
CA CYS A 147 -7.88 -5.61 -4.39
C CYS A 147 -8.84 -4.47 -4.70
N THR A 148 -8.38 -3.44 -5.38
CA THR A 148 -9.27 -2.46 -5.99
C THR A 148 -9.88 -3.09 -7.22
N CYS A 149 -10.93 -3.91 -7.05
CA CYS A 149 -11.80 -4.26 -8.16
C CYS A 149 -12.50 -2.97 -8.62
N GLY A 150 -11.99 -2.40 -9.72
CA GLY A 150 -12.69 -1.35 -10.42
C GLY A 150 -13.96 -1.93 -11.04
N HIS A 151 -15.11 -1.60 -10.49
CA HIS A 151 -16.35 -1.77 -11.21
C HIS A 151 -16.54 -0.62 -12.20
N ARG A 152 -16.98 -1.02 -13.39
CA ARG A 152 -17.44 -0.18 -14.49
C ARG A 152 -18.57 0.75 -14.06
#